data_d3a40382dd5fb0c2297aef5dc310741b
#
_entry.id   d3a40382dd5fb0c2297aef5dc310741b
#
_cell.length_a   1.000
_cell.length_b   1.000
_cell.length_c   1.000
_cell.angle_alpha   90.00
_cell.angle_beta   90.00
_cell.angle_gamma   90.00
#
_symmetry.space_group_name_H-M   'P 1'
#
loop_
_entity.id
_entity.type
_entity.pdbx_description
1 polymer ?
#
loop_
_entity_poly.entity_id
_entity_poly.type
_entity_poly.pdbx_seq_one_letter_code
_entity_poly.pdbx_strand_id
1 'polypeptide(L)'
;PLISVVVPAYKTSAKFLREMIESLEVQTYTNWELCIANASPEDAAMSEVLREYTSKDARVKVENLKENLGIAENTNAAMEMAAGEYTGLLDHDDLLAPQALYRIVEALNQSREEPDVFYSDEDKVTTDLSEHFQPHFKPDFNVDLLRSNNYITHFFVVRTSLIRQVGGFRREYDGAQDYDFIFRCTEAAKKICHIPEVLYHWRTHQASTADNPASKMYAFEAGKRAIEAHLKRQGVEGTVSHTKDLGFYQVEYPVQGTPLVSVLIPNKDQKDTLKQCLDSVFSKTTYCNYEVIIIENNSQEKETWEYYEELKKRNNVKIVIWEFGFNYSAINNFGEKSASGEYLLFLNNDVEVINPHWMEEMLGNCQRKEVGIVGAKLYYPDDTIQHAAAER
;
A
#
# COMPACT_ATOMS: atom_id res chain seq x y z
N PRO A 1 -4.29 26.79 -10.28
CA PRO A 1 -4.34 26.96 -8.82
C PRO A 1 -3.01 27.45 -8.24
N LEU A 2 -3.03 28.08 -7.06
CA LEU A 2 -1.85 28.27 -6.24
C LEU A 2 -1.53 26.95 -5.52
N ILE A 3 -0.26 26.49 -5.56
CA ILE A 3 0.21 25.33 -4.83
C ILE A 3 1.13 25.80 -3.69
N SER A 4 0.77 25.47 -2.45
CA SER A 4 1.62 25.69 -1.29
C SER A 4 2.49 24.47 -1.07
N VAL A 5 3.81 24.62 -1.00
CA VAL A 5 4.72 23.56 -0.57
C VAL A 5 5.11 23.84 0.88
N VAL A 6 4.89 22.88 1.78
CA VAL A 6 5.13 23.04 3.22
C VAL A 6 6.31 22.21 3.66
N VAL A 7 7.18 22.83 4.47
CA VAL A 7 8.46 22.26 4.89
C VAL A 7 8.67 22.49 6.39
N PRO A 8 8.72 21.43 7.21
CA PRO A 8 9.20 21.52 8.58
C PRO A 8 10.73 21.46 8.60
N ALA A 9 11.41 22.51 9.03
CA ALA A 9 12.86 22.59 9.01
C ALA A 9 13.44 22.61 10.44
N TYR A 10 14.26 21.61 10.78
CA TYR A 10 14.92 21.48 12.06
C TYR A 10 16.35 21.00 11.89
N LYS A 11 17.33 21.81 12.34
CA LYS A 11 18.78 21.52 12.27
C LYS A 11 19.24 21.08 10.88
N THR A 12 18.69 21.73 9.86
CA THR A 12 18.97 21.44 8.46
C THR A 12 20.32 22.00 8.05
N SER A 13 21.12 21.22 7.34
CA SER A 13 22.32 21.73 6.70
C SER A 13 21.99 22.90 5.77
N ALA A 14 22.74 24.00 5.87
CA ALA A 14 22.57 25.15 5.00
C ALA A 14 22.65 24.79 3.49
N LYS A 15 23.48 23.79 3.15
CA LYS A 15 23.59 23.25 1.80
C LYS A 15 22.26 22.59 1.36
N PHE A 16 21.73 21.67 2.16
CA PHE A 16 20.51 20.94 1.79
C PHE A 16 19.30 21.87 1.70
N LEU A 17 19.20 22.80 2.65
CA LEU A 17 18.15 23.81 2.64
C LEU A 17 18.18 24.68 1.38
N ARG A 18 19.38 25.08 0.90
CA ARG A 18 19.56 25.82 -0.36
C ARG A 18 19.07 24.97 -1.54
N GLU A 19 19.59 23.76 -1.66
CA GLU A 19 19.29 22.87 -2.78
C GLU A 19 17.78 22.53 -2.80
N MET A 20 17.14 22.36 -1.66
CA MET A 20 15.69 22.18 -1.57
C MET A 20 14.93 23.41 -2.08
N ILE A 21 15.28 24.63 -1.64
CA ILE A 21 14.63 25.88 -2.10
C ILE A 21 14.88 26.07 -3.61
N GLU A 22 16.10 25.86 -4.07
CA GLU A 22 16.48 25.97 -5.49
C GLU A 22 15.70 24.99 -6.37
N SER A 23 15.34 23.80 -5.86
CA SER A 23 14.49 22.85 -6.58
C SER A 23 13.07 23.39 -6.82
N LEU A 24 12.61 24.32 -5.98
CA LEU A 24 11.34 25.03 -6.19
C LEU A 24 11.50 26.24 -7.10
N GLU A 25 12.62 26.98 -7.04
CA GLU A 25 12.88 28.12 -7.94
C GLU A 25 12.91 27.69 -9.41
N VAL A 26 13.37 26.48 -9.72
CA VAL A 26 13.44 25.93 -11.09
C VAL A 26 12.15 25.24 -11.54
N GLN A 27 11.09 25.25 -10.75
CA GLN A 27 9.81 24.64 -11.15
C GLN A 27 9.26 25.30 -12.42
N THR A 28 8.84 24.46 -13.36
CA THR A 28 8.25 24.92 -14.64
C THR A 28 6.85 25.51 -14.47
N TYR A 29 6.15 25.17 -13.38
CA TYR A 29 4.92 25.83 -12.96
C TYR A 29 5.24 26.91 -11.93
N THR A 30 4.90 28.16 -12.20
CA THR A 30 5.39 29.32 -11.43
C THR A 30 4.45 29.82 -10.34
N ASN A 31 3.19 29.36 -10.31
CA ASN A 31 2.20 29.80 -9.31
C ASN A 31 2.23 28.92 -8.07
N TRP A 32 3.30 29.05 -7.31
CA TRP A 32 3.54 28.34 -6.06
C TRP A 32 3.99 29.28 -4.95
N GLU A 33 3.90 28.83 -3.73
CA GLU A 33 4.52 29.41 -2.55
C GLU A 33 5.20 28.32 -1.72
N LEU A 34 6.25 28.70 -1.01
CA LEU A 34 6.99 27.83 -0.09
C LEU A 34 6.79 28.33 1.33
N CYS A 35 6.25 27.47 2.19
CA CYS A 35 5.95 27.78 3.59
C CYS A 35 6.88 26.93 4.49
N ILE A 36 7.87 27.56 5.11
CA ILE A 36 8.86 26.90 5.96
C ILE A 36 8.62 27.22 7.43
N ALA A 37 8.40 26.20 8.25
CA ALA A 37 8.43 26.34 9.71
C ALA A 37 9.85 26.08 10.21
N ASN A 38 10.56 27.13 10.62
CA ASN A 38 11.90 27.03 11.14
C ASN A 38 11.87 26.73 12.64
N ALA A 39 12.16 25.47 13.01
CA ALA A 39 12.22 25.00 14.38
C ALA A 39 13.64 25.08 15.01
N SER A 40 14.58 25.77 14.38
CA SER A 40 15.94 26.04 14.86
C SER A 40 16.35 27.49 14.58
N PRO A 41 15.60 28.50 15.07
CA PRO A 41 15.88 29.90 14.78
C PRO A 41 17.25 30.39 15.36
N GLU A 42 17.79 29.64 16.30
CA GLU A 42 19.13 29.85 16.88
C GLU A 42 20.27 29.40 15.95
N ASP A 43 20.00 28.56 14.94
CA ASP A 43 21.03 28.16 13.97
C ASP A 43 21.27 29.30 12.99
N ALA A 44 22.45 29.93 13.14
CA ALA A 44 22.82 31.11 12.36
C ALA A 44 22.95 30.82 10.86
N ALA A 45 23.50 29.64 10.51
CA ALA A 45 23.71 29.26 9.11
C ALA A 45 22.38 29.01 8.39
N MET A 46 21.48 28.29 9.04
CA MET A 46 20.13 28.04 8.53
C MET A 46 19.34 29.36 8.43
N SER A 47 19.37 30.20 9.46
CA SER A 47 18.69 31.49 9.50
C SER A 47 19.22 32.48 8.45
N GLU A 48 20.50 32.43 8.10
CA GLU A 48 21.08 33.22 7.02
C GLU A 48 20.50 32.81 5.67
N VAL A 49 20.44 31.50 5.36
CA VAL A 49 19.84 30.98 4.12
C VAL A 49 18.39 31.41 4.00
N LEU A 50 17.59 31.22 5.05
CA LEU A 50 16.17 31.58 5.03
C LEU A 50 15.97 33.08 4.82
N ARG A 51 16.78 33.92 5.44
CA ARG A 51 16.72 35.38 5.24
C ARG A 51 17.11 35.78 3.82
N GLU A 52 18.12 35.13 3.25
CA GLU A 52 18.52 35.35 1.86
C GLU A 52 17.36 35.12 0.89
N TYR A 53 16.73 33.94 0.96
CA TYR A 53 15.66 33.59 0.02
C TYR A 53 14.36 34.36 0.25
N THR A 54 13.97 34.62 1.49
CA THR A 54 12.79 35.48 1.77
C THR A 54 12.96 36.91 1.27
N SER A 55 14.19 37.41 1.20
CA SER A 55 14.48 38.76 0.65
C SER A 55 14.49 38.78 -0.88
N LYS A 56 14.78 37.65 -1.53
CA LYS A 56 14.87 37.52 -2.99
C LYS A 56 13.52 37.17 -3.63
N ASP A 57 12.73 36.33 -2.99
CA ASP A 57 11.48 35.80 -3.56
C ASP A 57 10.34 35.87 -2.54
N ALA A 58 9.34 36.71 -2.84
CA ALA A 58 8.15 36.89 -1.99
C ALA A 58 7.27 35.63 -1.87
N ARG A 59 7.49 34.61 -2.71
CA ARG A 59 6.81 33.32 -2.61
C ARG A 59 7.35 32.45 -1.46
N VAL A 60 8.56 32.74 -0.97
CA VAL A 60 9.17 32.03 0.16
C VAL A 60 8.75 32.69 1.47
N LYS A 61 8.02 31.98 2.27
CA LYS A 61 7.50 32.41 3.58
C LYS A 61 8.14 31.57 4.68
N VAL A 62 8.56 32.20 5.76
CA VAL A 62 9.21 31.55 6.89
C VAL A 62 8.55 31.99 8.19
N GLU A 63 8.18 31.03 9.00
CA GLU A 63 7.80 31.22 10.39
C GLU A 63 8.88 30.66 11.31
N ASN A 64 9.44 31.51 12.19
CA ASN A 64 10.38 31.09 13.20
C ASN A 64 9.63 30.61 14.44
N LEU A 65 9.70 29.31 14.72
CA LEU A 65 9.08 28.74 15.90
C LEU A 65 9.89 29.08 17.16
N LYS A 66 9.23 29.22 18.30
CA LYS A 66 9.90 29.52 19.58
C LYS A 66 10.74 28.36 20.08
N GLU A 67 10.33 27.14 19.76
CA GLU A 67 10.98 25.88 20.12
C GLU A 67 10.63 24.79 19.10
N ASN A 68 11.37 23.70 19.08
CA ASN A 68 11.04 22.53 18.28
C ASN A 68 9.89 21.75 18.94
N LEU A 69 8.74 21.73 18.31
CA LEU A 69 7.53 21.05 18.79
C LEU A 69 7.42 19.59 18.33
N GLY A 70 8.37 19.12 17.53
CA GLY A 70 8.35 17.81 16.86
C GLY A 70 7.82 17.89 15.43
N ILE A 71 8.03 16.81 14.66
CA ILE A 71 7.79 16.83 13.22
C ILE A 71 6.33 17.14 12.87
N ALA A 72 5.36 16.55 13.60
CA ALA A 72 3.95 16.77 13.35
C ALA A 72 3.56 18.26 13.52
N GLU A 73 3.90 18.85 14.66
CA GLU A 73 3.51 20.22 14.97
C GLU A 73 4.27 21.26 14.15
N ASN A 74 5.56 20.99 13.84
CA ASN A 74 6.32 21.86 12.94
C ASN A 74 5.72 21.84 11.53
N THR A 75 5.24 20.68 11.03
CA THR A 75 4.55 20.60 9.75
C THR A 75 3.21 21.33 9.79
N ASN A 76 2.46 21.21 10.88
CA ASN A 76 1.21 21.95 11.08
C ASN A 76 1.43 23.46 11.03
N ALA A 77 2.49 23.96 11.67
CA ALA A 77 2.83 25.39 11.61
C ALA A 77 3.14 25.84 10.18
N ALA A 78 3.86 25.04 9.39
CA ALA A 78 4.07 25.33 7.97
C ALA A 78 2.75 25.32 7.17
N MET A 79 1.83 24.40 7.46
CA MET A 79 0.50 24.34 6.84
C MET A 79 -0.39 25.54 7.15
N GLU A 80 -0.25 26.14 8.34
CA GLU A 80 -1.04 27.33 8.70
C GLU A 80 -0.71 28.54 7.83
N MET A 81 0.51 28.62 7.27
CA MET A 81 0.90 29.66 6.31
C MET A 81 0.35 29.44 4.90
N ALA A 82 -0.10 28.21 4.58
CA ALA A 82 -0.50 27.82 3.24
C ALA A 82 -1.79 28.53 2.79
N ALA A 83 -1.71 29.29 1.71
CA ALA A 83 -2.83 30.00 1.10
C ALA A 83 -3.29 29.36 -0.22
N GLY A 84 -2.57 28.36 -0.73
CA GLY A 84 -2.87 27.68 -1.98
C GLY A 84 -4.10 26.78 -1.92
N GLU A 85 -4.65 26.48 -3.09
CA GLU A 85 -5.76 25.52 -3.24
C GLU A 85 -5.31 24.09 -2.96
N TYR A 86 -4.04 23.79 -3.21
CA TYR A 86 -3.40 22.51 -2.92
C TYR A 86 -2.15 22.73 -2.07
N THR A 87 -1.88 21.76 -1.21
CA THR A 87 -0.72 21.75 -0.33
C THR A 87 0.11 20.48 -0.58
N GLY A 88 1.38 20.64 -0.94
CA GLY A 88 2.36 19.55 -1.11
C GLY A 88 3.30 19.46 0.08
N LEU A 89 3.66 18.24 0.47
CA LEU A 89 4.59 17.96 1.55
C LEU A 89 6.00 17.76 1.00
N LEU A 90 6.97 18.48 1.55
CA LEU A 90 8.38 18.34 1.16
C LEU A 90 9.26 18.35 2.41
N ASP A 91 10.20 17.43 2.48
CA ASP A 91 11.18 17.40 3.55
C ASP A 91 12.30 18.41 3.28
N HIS A 92 12.88 18.93 4.35
CA HIS A 92 13.84 20.06 4.32
C HIS A 92 15.20 19.74 3.68
N ASP A 93 15.48 18.47 3.41
CA ASP A 93 16.73 17.95 2.85
C ASP A 93 16.54 17.24 1.48
N ASP A 94 15.30 17.19 0.99
CA ASP A 94 14.91 16.55 -0.26
C ASP A 94 14.71 17.54 -1.41
N LEU A 95 14.36 17.04 -2.60
CA LEU A 95 14.19 17.86 -3.79
C LEU A 95 12.95 17.44 -4.59
N LEU A 96 12.41 18.41 -5.33
CA LEU A 96 11.40 18.15 -6.36
C LEU A 96 12.02 18.17 -7.76
N ALA A 97 11.56 17.28 -8.63
CA ALA A 97 11.86 17.35 -10.05
C ALA A 97 11.33 18.68 -10.65
N PRO A 98 12.01 19.31 -11.64
CA PRO A 98 11.62 20.62 -12.17
C PRO A 98 10.18 20.70 -12.71
N GLN A 99 9.60 19.60 -13.14
CA GLN A 99 8.23 19.51 -13.65
C GLN A 99 7.19 19.10 -12.60
N ALA A 100 7.57 18.89 -11.34
CA ALA A 100 6.68 18.28 -10.34
C ALA A 100 5.36 19.04 -10.19
N LEU A 101 5.39 20.33 -9.94
CA LEU A 101 4.18 21.15 -9.78
C LEU A 101 3.39 21.28 -11.09
N TYR A 102 4.07 21.29 -12.24
CA TYR A 102 3.41 21.31 -13.55
C TYR A 102 2.60 20.02 -13.76
N ARG A 103 3.15 18.85 -13.43
CA ARG A 103 2.45 17.57 -13.56
C ARG A 103 1.22 17.45 -12.67
N ILE A 104 1.25 18.02 -11.45
CA ILE A 104 0.05 18.12 -10.59
C ILE A 104 -1.04 18.93 -11.29
N VAL A 105 -0.69 20.09 -11.84
CA VAL A 105 -1.68 20.97 -12.51
C VAL A 105 -2.16 20.36 -13.83
N GLU A 106 -1.29 19.71 -14.58
CA GLU A 106 -1.65 18.99 -15.80
C GLU A 106 -2.65 17.85 -15.50
N ALA A 107 -2.38 17.02 -14.49
CA ALA A 107 -3.27 15.95 -14.07
C ALA A 107 -4.62 16.51 -13.58
N LEU A 108 -4.62 17.63 -12.85
CA LEU A 108 -5.83 18.32 -12.46
C LEU A 108 -6.67 18.74 -13.68
N ASN A 109 -6.04 19.38 -14.68
CA ASN A 109 -6.73 19.88 -15.88
C ASN A 109 -7.26 18.76 -16.78
N GLN A 110 -6.58 17.61 -16.81
CA GLN A 110 -6.99 16.43 -17.61
C GLN A 110 -8.09 15.61 -16.91
N SER A 111 -8.29 15.82 -15.63
CA SER A 111 -9.27 15.07 -14.84
C SER A 111 -10.68 15.58 -15.10
N ARG A 112 -11.65 14.66 -15.34
CA ARG A 112 -13.08 15.00 -15.44
C ARG A 112 -13.68 15.45 -14.12
N GLU A 113 -13.18 14.87 -13.04
CA GLU A 113 -13.51 15.20 -11.66
C GLU A 113 -12.21 15.63 -10.98
N GLU A 114 -12.22 16.78 -10.32
CA GLU A 114 -11.02 17.31 -9.68
C GLU A 114 -10.53 16.38 -8.55
N PRO A 115 -9.29 15.89 -8.62
CA PRO A 115 -8.73 15.12 -7.53
C PRO A 115 -8.54 15.95 -6.26
N ASP A 116 -8.81 15.34 -5.12
CA ASP A 116 -8.52 15.94 -3.81
C ASP A 116 -7.12 15.57 -3.32
N VAL A 117 -6.56 14.45 -3.82
CA VAL A 117 -5.25 13.93 -3.45
C VAL A 117 -4.49 13.54 -4.71
N PHE A 118 -3.20 13.89 -4.74
CA PHE A 118 -2.23 13.42 -5.73
C PHE A 118 -1.04 12.79 -5.01
N TYR A 119 -0.43 11.81 -5.63
CA TYR A 119 0.89 11.29 -5.27
C TYR A 119 1.66 10.88 -6.52
N SER A 120 2.97 10.87 -6.42
CA SER A 120 3.85 10.50 -7.53
C SER A 120 4.78 9.36 -7.18
N ASP A 121 5.51 8.87 -8.17
CA ASP A 121 6.69 8.05 -7.95
C ASP A 121 7.82 8.87 -7.34
N GLU A 122 8.80 8.19 -6.77
CA GLU A 122 9.97 8.78 -6.14
C GLU A 122 11.22 7.98 -6.45
N ASP A 123 12.39 8.56 -6.27
CA ASP A 123 13.66 7.86 -6.24
C ASP A 123 14.52 8.32 -5.05
N LYS A 124 15.67 7.73 -4.91
CA LYS A 124 16.69 8.19 -3.98
C LYS A 124 17.81 8.90 -4.72
N VAL A 125 18.39 9.89 -4.05
CA VAL A 125 19.53 10.61 -4.56
C VAL A 125 20.66 10.65 -3.53
N THR A 126 21.91 10.57 -3.98
CA THR A 126 23.08 10.69 -3.12
C THR A 126 23.19 12.07 -2.50
N THR A 127 23.91 12.18 -1.37
CA THR A 127 24.13 13.45 -0.65
C THR A 127 24.67 14.59 -1.52
N ASP A 128 25.46 14.26 -2.53
CA ASP A 128 26.06 15.22 -3.49
C ASP A 128 25.27 15.40 -4.80
N LEU A 129 24.12 14.74 -4.90
CA LEU A 129 23.20 14.75 -6.06
C LEU A 129 23.81 14.16 -7.33
N SER A 130 24.88 13.38 -7.23
CA SER A 130 25.58 12.83 -8.39
C SER A 130 24.93 11.58 -8.97
N GLU A 131 24.13 10.86 -8.19
CA GLU A 131 23.52 9.61 -8.61
C GLU A 131 22.07 9.51 -8.10
N HIS A 132 21.16 9.10 -8.99
CA HIS A 132 19.79 8.71 -8.70
C HIS A 132 19.72 7.18 -8.69
N PHE A 133 19.06 6.59 -7.69
CA PHE A 133 19.00 5.15 -7.55
C PHE A 133 17.72 4.70 -6.83
N GLN A 134 17.44 3.41 -6.86
CA GLN A 134 16.28 2.78 -6.23
C GLN A 134 14.95 3.52 -6.50
N PRO A 135 14.55 3.69 -7.78
CA PRO A 135 13.25 4.28 -8.09
C PRO A 135 12.13 3.41 -7.50
N HIS A 136 11.14 4.06 -6.91
CA HIS A 136 9.93 3.45 -6.38
C HIS A 136 8.76 3.82 -7.30
N PHE A 137 8.42 2.93 -8.21
CA PHE A 137 7.25 3.03 -9.07
C PHE A 137 6.03 2.51 -8.31
N LYS A 138 5.02 3.34 -8.18
CA LYS A 138 3.85 3.07 -7.36
C LYS A 138 2.66 2.66 -8.23
N PRO A 139 1.76 1.79 -7.76
CA PRO A 139 0.52 1.54 -8.46
C PRO A 139 -0.47 2.69 -8.27
N ASP A 140 -1.57 2.65 -9.02
CA ASP A 140 -2.76 3.44 -8.70
C ASP A 140 -3.24 3.13 -7.28
N PHE A 141 -4.06 4.03 -6.71
CA PHE A 141 -4.46 3.95 -5.31
C PHE A 141 -5.07 2.59 -4.96
N ASN A 142 -4.44 1.93 -4.00
CA ASN A 142 -4.85 0.64 -3.46
C ASN A 142 -4.83 0.70 -1.93
N VAL A 143 -6.02 0.64 -1.33
CA VAL A 143 -6.16 0.74 0.12
C VAL A 143 -5.56 -0.46 0.86
N ASP A 144 -5.58 -1.66 0.26
CA ASP A 144 -5.00 -2.85 0.89
C ASP A 144 -3.48 -2.82 0.87
N LEU A 145 -2.88 -2.31 -0.20
CA LEU A 145 -1.45 -2.04 -0.23
C LEU A 145 -1.08 -0.95 0.79
N LEU A 146 -1.90 0.11 0.91
CA LEU A 146 -1.68 1.14 1.93
C LEU A 146 -1.81 0.58 3.36
N ARG A 147 -2.68 -0.39 3.61
CA ARG A 147 -2.78 -1.12 4.89
C ARG A 147 -1.57 -2.00 5.17
N SER A 148 -0.82 -2.37 4.15
CA SER A 148 0.37 -3.22 4.30
C SER A 148 1.66 -2.42 4.46
N ASN A 149 1.73 -1.22 3.90
CA ASN A 149 2.92 -0.38 3.92
C ASN A 149 2.57 1.03 3.48
N ASN A 150 3.28 2.04 4.00
CA ASN A 150 3.13 3.43 3.52
C ASN A 150 3.83 3.60 2.17
N TYR A 151 3.23 3.07 1.09
CA TYR A 151 3.83 3.15 -0.25
C TYR A 151 3.68 4.52 -0.91
N ILE A 152 2.74 5.34 -0.44
CA ILE A 152 2.48 6.67 -1.02
C ILE A 152 3.61 7.65 -0.70
N THR A 153 4.04 7.76 0.55
CA THR A 153 5.12 8.63 1.05
C THR A 153 5.21 9.99 0.35
N HIS A 154 5.95 10.12 -0.74
CA HIS A 154 6.26 11.34 -1.50
C HIS A 154 5.94 11.16 -3.00
N PHE A 155 5.71 12.16 -3.78
CA PHE A 155 5.35 13.53 -3.44
C PHE A 155 3.85 13.57 -3.17
N PHE A 156 3.44 13.83 -1.94
CA PHE A 156 2.02 13.85 -1.55
C PHE A 156 1.48 15.26 -1.61
N VAL A 157 0.43 15.46 -2.40
CA VAL A 157 -0.23 16.75 -2.57
C VAL A 157 -1.72 16.59 -2.31
N VAL A 158 -2.29 17.47 -1.49
CA VAL A 158 -3.67 17.36 -1.05
C VAL A 158 -4.39 18.71 -1.16
N ARG A 159 -5.68 18.70 -1.49
CA ARG A 159 -6.52 19.90 -1.50
C ARG A 159 -6.52 20.53 -0.10
N THR A 160 -6.15 21.79 0.00
CA THR A 160 -6.00 22.49 1.29
C THR A 160 -7.27 22.50 2.13
N SER A 161 -8.44 22.56 1.48
CA SER A 161 -9.72 22.45 2.20
C SER A 161 -9.93 21.07 2.83
N LEU A 162 -9.40 20.00 2.23
CA LEU A 162 -9.46 18.65 2.78
C LEU A 162 -8.59 18.53 4.03
N ILE A 163 -7.41 19.18 4.07
CA ILE A 163 -6.59 19.25 5.28
C ILE A 163 -7.37 19.83 6.45
N ARG A 164 -8.11 20.92 6.21
CA ARG A 164 -8.94 21.56 7.23
C ARG A 164 -10.07 20.66 7.73
N GLN A 165 -10.60 19.81 6.85
CA GLN A 165 -11.67 18.85 7.18
C GLN A 165 -11.15 17.71 8.04
N VAL A 166 -9.99 17.10 7.69
CA VAL A 166 -9.46 15.91 8.36
C VAL A 166 -8.58 16.27 9.57
N GLY A 167 -8.17 17.53 9.68
CA GLY A 167 -7.16 18.01 10.63
C GLY A 167 -5.74 17.76 10.13
N GLY A 168 -4.78 18.49 10.69
CA GLY A 168 -3.35 18.37 10.37
C GLY A 168 -2.70 17.07 10.85
N PHE A 169 -1.40 17.09 10.96
CA PHE A 169 -0.61 15.99 11.53
C PHE A 169 -0.90 15.82 13.02
N ARG A 170 -0.71 14.61 13.53
CA ARG A 170 -1.02 14.25 14.92
C ARG A 170 0.23 13.72 15.61
N ARG A 171 0.63 14.36 16.72
CA ARG A 171 1.81 14.04 17.48
C ARG A 171 1.85 12.62 18.02
N GLU A 172 0.70 12.03 18.32
CA GLU A 172 0.63 10.64 18.79
C GLU A 172 1.12 9.61 17.75
N TYR A 173 1.30 10.03 16.48
CA TYR A 173 1.84 9.22 15.40
C TYR A 173 3.26 9.65 14.98
N ASP A 174 3.95 10.46 15.75
CA ASP A 174 5.33 10.87 15.42
C ASP A 174 6.19 9.66 15.06
N GLY A 175 6.88 9.74 13.92
CA GLY A 175 7.61 8.65 13.26
C GLY A 175 6.85 7.93 12.14
N ALA A 176 5.51 8.08 12.09
CA ALA A 176 4.61 7.66 11.01
C ALA A 176 3.42 8.64 10.91
N GLN A 177 3.66 9.92 11.23
CA GLN A 177 2.66 10.98 11.22
C GLN A 177 2.08 11.23 9.83
N ASP A 178 2.89 11.07 8.80
CA ASP A 178 2.52 11.13 7.39
C ASP A 178 1.57 9.97 7.02
N TYR A 179 1.81 8.78 7.52
CA TYR A 179 0.99 7.61 7.26
C TYR A 179 -0.43 7.76 7.81
N ASP A 180 -0.58 8.23 9.07
CA ASP A 180 -1.90 8.58 9.63
C ASP A 180 -2.58 9.69 8.82
N PHE A 181 -1.82 10.72 8.43
CA PHE A 181 -2.34 11.82 7.63
C PHE A 181 -2.80 11.38 6.25
N ILE A 182 -2.00 10.55 5.55
CA ILE A 182 -2.35 9.97 4.24
C ILE A 182 -3.64 9.15 4.36
N PHE A 183 -3.78 8.29 5.38
CA PHE A 183 -5.03 7.55 5.60
C PHE A 183 -6.22 8.49 5.74
N ARG A 184 -6.14 9.51 6.59
CA ARG A 184 -7.26 10.43 6.80
C ARG A 184 -7.62 11.21 5.55
N CYS A 185 -6.62 11.63 4.78
CA CYS A 185 -6.84 12.31 3.50
C CYS A 185 -7.48 11.38 2.47
N THR A 186 -6.96 10.16 2.32
CA THR A 186 -7.50 9.19 1.33
C THR A 186 -8.88 8.66 1.71
N GLU A 187 -9.21 8.57 3.00
CA GLU A 187 -10.55 8.22 3.50
C GLU A 187 -11.61 9.28 3.14
N ALA A 188 -11.23 10.55 3.15
CA ALA A 188 -12.14 11.66 2.93
C ALA A 188 -12.13 12.20 1.48
N ALA A 189 -11.15 11.83 0.68
CA ALA A 189 -11.01 12.23 -0.71
C ALA A 189 -12.10 11.62 -1.59
N LYS A 190 -12.68 12.39 -2.49
CA LYS A 190 -13.57 11.88 -3.54
C LYS A 190 -12.80 11.21 -4.67
N LYS A 191 -11.64 11.76 -5.00
CA LYS A 191 -10.77 11.26 -6.05
C LYS A 191 -9.31 11.38 -5.65
N ILE A 192 -8.58 10.29 -5.86
CA ILE A 192 -7.14 10.18 -5.68
C ILE A 192 -6.52 9.97 -7.06
N CYS A 193 -5.44 10.67 -7.35
CA CYS A 193 -4.74 10.59 -8.63
C CYS A 193 -3.27 10.23 -8.40
N HIS A 194 -2.84 9.13 -8.98
CA HIS A 194 -1.44 8.77 -9.11
C HIS A 194 -0.85 9.42 -10.35
N ILE A 195 0.35 9.98 -10.24
CA ILE A 195 1.15 10.48 -11.36
C ILE A 195 2.36 9.56 -11.51
N PRO A 196 2.37 8.67 -12.54
CA PRO A 196 3.39 7.63 -12.69
C PRO A 196 4.70 8.22 -13.27
N GLU A 197 5.25 9.20 -12.58
CA GLU A 197 6.52 9.85 -12.88
C GLU A 197 7.29 10.11 -11.58
N VAL A 198 8.61 9.96 -11.62
CA VAL A 198 9.49 10.32 -10.50
C VAL A 198 9.53 11.85 -10.38
N LEU A 199 8.81 12.38 -9.39
CA LEU A 199 8.70 13.82 -9.15
C LEU A 199 9.34 14.26 -7.83
N TYR A 200 9.77 13.31 -7.02
CA TYR A 200 10.39 13.54 -5.73
C TYR A 200 11.70 12.76 -5.62
N HIS A 201 12.74 13.41 -5.08
CA HIS A 201 14.07 12.84 -4.92
C HIS A 201 14.43 12.83 -3.44
N TRP A 202 14.37 11.64 -2.83
CA TRP A 202 14.71 11.43 -1.42
C TRP A 202 16.22 11.36 -1.23
N ARG A 203 16.78 12.35 -0.54
CA ARG A 203 18.22 12.41 -0.29
C ARG A 203 18.63 11.43 0.79
N THR A 204 19.64 10.62 0.49
CA THR A 204 20.24 9.70 1.46
C THR A 204 21.48 10.32 2.09
N HIS A 205 21.53 10.34 3.43
CA HIS A 205 22.70 10.75 4.20
C HIS A 205 22.71 10.02 5.56
N GLN A 206 23.88 10.03 6.26
CA GLN A 206 24.12 9.26 7.50
C GLN A 206 23.11 9.54 8.65
N ALA A 207 22.45 10.68 8.65
CA ALA A 207 21.43 11.01 9.64
C ALA A 207 20.00 10.70 9.16
N SER A 208 19.84 10.23 7.91
CA SER A 208 18.54 9.91 7.35
C SER A 208 17.91 8.67 8.01
N THR A 209 16.60 8.59 7.89
CA THR A 209 15.78 7.50 8.48
C THR A 209 16.18 6.12 7.97
N ALA A 210 16.87 6.04 6.83
CA ALA A 210 17.21 4.79 6.14
C ALA A 210 18.31 3.96 6.82
N ASP A 211 19.18 4.55 7.68
CA ASP A 211 20.42 3.89 8.11
C ASP A 211 20.32 3.03 9.38
N ASN A 212 19.30 3.16 10.23
CA ASN A 212 19.19 2.31 11.44
C ASN A 212 17.74 2.00 11.83
N PRO A 213 17.12 0.95 11.25
CA PRO A 213 15.76 0.55 11.57
C PRO A 213 15.53 0.19 13.03
N ALA A 214 16.50 -0.45 13.69
CA ALA A 214 16.36 -0.93 15.07
C ALA A 214 16.20 0.21 16.10
N SER A 215 16.76 1.40 15.84
CA SER A 215 16.61 2.58 16.72
C SER A 215 15.25 3.25 16.61
N LYS A 216 14.40 2.82 15.67
CA LYS A 216 13.14 3.48 15.31
C LYS A 216 11.90 2.58 15.47
N MET A 217 11.96 1.58 16.35
CA MET A 217 10.80 0.73 16.65
C MET A 217 9.54 1.56 16.96
N TYR A 218 9.70 2.74 17.59
CA TYR A 218 8.59 3.63 17.86
C TYR A 218 7.84 4.07 16.57
N ALA A 219 8.56 4.26 15.46
CA ALA A 219 7.97 4.65 14.18
C ALA A 219 7.15 3.50 13.58
N PHE A 220 7.65 2.27 13.64
CA PHE A 220 6.91 1.10 13.17
C PHE A 220 5.67 0.84 14.04
N GLU A 221 5.77 1.02 15.36
CA GLU A 221 4.60 0.96 16.26
C GLU A 221 3.60 2.10 15.97
N ALA A 222 4.08 3.31 15.64
CA ALA A 222 3.19 4.39 15.22
C ALA A 222 2.47 4.06 13.90
N GLY A 223 3.16 3.46 12.93
CA GLY A 223 2.56 2.98 11.68
C GLY A 223 1.49 1.92 11.91
N LYS A 224 1.75 0.95 12.79
CA LYS A 224 0.75 -0.04 13.21
C LYS A 224 -0.50 0.65 13.78
N ARG A 225 -0.31 1.59 14.73
CA ARG A 225 -1.43 2.35 15.31
C ARG A 225 -2.19 3.17 14.27
N ALA A 226 -1.51 3.71 13.24
CA ALA A 226 -2.16 4.44 12.16
C ALA A 226 -3.10 3.54 11.36
N ILE A 227 -2.69 2.29 11.06
CA ILE A 227 -3.54 1.29 10.40
C ILE A 227 -4.72 0.90 11.31
N GLU A 228 -4.48 0.59 12.58
CA GLU A 228 -5.54 0.25 13.54
C GLU A 228 -6.59 1.38 13.66
N ALA A 229 -6.13 2.64 13.72
CA ALA A 229 -7.01 3.80 13.74
C ALA A 229 -7.79 3.96 12.43
N HIS A 230 -7.16 3.69 11.28
CA HIS A 230 -7.81 3.65 9.97
C HIS A 230 -8.93 2.60 9.94
N LEU A 231 -8.63 1.35 10.30
CA LEU A 231 -9.64 0.27 10.34
C LEU A 231 -10.83 0.66 11.23
N LYS A 232 -10.55 1.22 12.40
CA LYS A 232 -11.59 1.69 13.34
C LYS A 232 -12.47 2.79 12.73
N ARG A 233 -11.88 3.79 12.06
CA ARG A 233 -12.64 4.87 11.39
C ARG A 233 -13.52 4.34 10.26
N GLN A 234 -13.03 3.32 9.54
CA GLN A 234 -13.77 2.69 8.44
C GLN A 234 -14.79 1.64 8.92
N GLY A 235 -14.85 1.34 10.23
CA GLY A 235 -15.73 0.30 10.77
C GLY A 235 -15.35 -1.11 10.29
N VAL A 236 -14.09 -1.34 9.95
CA VAL A 236 -13.54 -2.61 9.49
C VAL A 236 -12.91 -3.34 10.67
N GLU A 237 -13.37 -4.54 10.96
CA GLU A 237 -12.75 -5.42 11.94
C GLU A 237 -11.48 -6.04 11.35
N GLY A 238 -10.38 -6.00 12.09
CA GLY A 238 -9.11 -6.59 11.68
C GLY A 238 -8.06 -6.47 12.77
N THR A 239 -7.11 -7.39 12.77
CA THR A 239 -5.94 -7.38 13.65
C THR A 239 -4.71 -7.03 12.85
N VAL A 240 -3.96 -6.02 13.31
CA VAL A 240 -2.73 -5.55 12.65
C VAL A 240 -1.52 -6.13 13.35
N SER A 241 -0.63 -6.75 12.62
CA SER A 241 0.64 -7.29 13.10
C SER A 241 1.82 -6.81 12.25
N HIS A 242 3.01 -6.79 12.87
CA HIS A 242 4.25 -6.61 12.11
C HIS A 242 4.57 -7.89 11.34
N THR A 243 5.12 -7.75 10.15
CA THR A 243 5.76 -8.85 9.44
C THR A 243 7.21 -9.02 9.92
N LYS A 244 7.92 -10.00 9.37
CA LYS A 244 9.38 -10.14 9.61
C LYS A 244 10.19 -8.95 9.06
N ASP A 245 9.64 -8.24 8.08
CA ASP A 245 10.26 -7.08 7.45
C ASP A 245 9.64 -5.80 8.04
N LEU A 246 10.43 -5.02 8.75
CA LEU A 246 9.97 -3.80 9.43
C LEU A 246 9.44 -2.77 8.42
N GLY A 247 8.32 -2.13 8.76
CA GLY A 247 7.62 -1.19 7.87
C GLY A 247 6.57 -1.87 6.99
N PHE A 248 6.51 -3.21 7.01
CA PHE A 248 5.42 -3.97 6.42
C PHE A 248 4.51 -4.56 7.49
N TYR A 249 3.21 -4.49 7.26
CA TYR A 249 2.18 -4.92 8.20
C TYR A 249 1.28 -5.96 7.54
N GLN A 250 0.75 -6.84 8.36
CA GLN A 250 -0.30 -7.77 7.97
C GLN A 250 -1.59 -7.40 8.67
N VAL A 251 -2.68 -7.32 7.91
CA VAL A 251 -4.03 -7.16 8.45
C VAL A 251 -4.78 -8.46 8.26
N GLU A 252 -5.13 -9.09 9.37
CA GLU A 252 -5.97 -10.29 9.40
C GLU A 252 -7.42 -9.90 9.64
N TYR A 253 -8.30 -10.29 8.71
CA TYR A 253 -9.73 -10.02 8.79
C TYR A 253 -10.45 -11.27 9.37
N PRO A 254 -11.22 -11.14 10.46
CA PRO A 254 -11.92 -12.28 11.04
C PRO A 254 -13.00 -12.80 10.09
N VAL A 255 -13.07 -14.11 9.95
CA VAL A 255 -14.15 -14.75 9.20
C VAL A 255 -15.48 -14.54 9.91
N GLN A 256 -16.45 -13.98 9.22
CA GLN A 256 -17.79 -13.77 9.74
C GLN A 256 -18.65 -15.04 9.54
N GLY A 257 -19.12 -15.60 10.64
CA GLY A 257 -19.88 -16.86 10.62
C GLY A 257 -19.03 -18.07 10.23
N THR A 258 -19.65 -19.04 9.63
CA THR A 258 -19.02 -20.27 9.14
C THR A 258 -19.59 -20.65 7.78
N PRO A 259 -19.44 -19.80 6.74
CA PRO A 259 -19.99 -20.08 5.43
C PRO A 259 -19.34 -21.33 4.80
N LEU A 260 -20.11 -22.08 4.01
CA LEU A 260 -19.59 -23.24 3.30
C LEU A 260 -18.72 -22.78 2.13
N VAL A 261 -17.52 -23.35 2.03
CA VAL A 261 -16.59 -23.15 0.89
C VAL A 261 -16.61 -24.41 0.01
N SER A 262 -16.91 -24.26 -1.27
CA SER A 262 -16.80 -25.34 -2.25
C SER A 262 -15.46 -25.26 -2.97
N VAL A 263 -14.59 -26.24 -2.77
CA VAL A 263 -13.28 -26.37 -3.41
C VAL A 263 -13.45 -27.18 -4.69
N LEU A 264 -13.21 -26.56 -5.84
CA LEU A 264 -13.36 -27.13 -7.17
C LEU A 264 -11.99 -27.56 -7.70
N ILE A 265 -11.81 -28.83 -8.00
CA ILE A 265 -10.52 -29.40 -8.45
C ILE A 265 -10.74 -30.17 -9.75
N PRO A 266 -10.43 -29.58 -10.92
CA PRO A 266 -10.35 -30.34 -12.17
C PRO A 266 -9.24 -31.37 -12.10
N ASN A 267 -9.54 -32.64 -12.50
CA ASN A 267 -8.55 -33.70 -12.52
C ASN A 267 -8.70 -34.59 -13.74
N LYS A 268 -7.58 -35.05 -14.25
CA LYS A 268 -7.47 -36.10 -15.23
C LYS A 268 -6.26 -36.97 -14.94
N ASP A 269 -6.50 -38.27 -14.71
CA ASP A 269 -5.41 -39.19 -14.32
C ASP A 269 -4.60 -38.64 -13.14
N GLN A 270 -3.25 -38.84 -13.08
CA GLN A 270 -2.37 -38.21 -12.11
C GLN A 270 -2.78 -38.45 -10.64
N LYS A 271 -3.16 -39.68 -10.33
CA LYS A 271 -3.64 -40.07 -8.98
C LYS A 271 -2.74 -39.59 -7.84
N ASP A 272 -1.41 -39.73 -7.98
CA ASP A 272 -0.45 -39.40 -6.90
C ASP A 272 -0.36 -37.88 -6.69
N THR A 273 -0.42 -37.08 -7.76
CA THR A 273 -0.46 -35.62 -7.69
C THR A 273 -1.75 -35.16 -6.99
N LEU A 274 -2.92 -35.66 -7.41
CA LEU A 274 -4.19 -35.33 -6.75
C LEU A 274 -4.18 -35.77 -5.27
N LYS A 275 -3.59 -36.95 -4.98
CA LYS A 275 -3.50 -37.42 -3.61
C LYS A 275 -2.67 -36.51 -2.74
N GLN A 276 -1.50 -36.07 -3.19
CA GLN A 276 -0.65 -35.12 -2.46
C GLN A 276 -1.41 -33.80 -2.19
N CYS A 277 -2.08 -33.25 -3.20
CA CYS A 277 -2.92 -32.05 -3.03
C CYS A 277 -3.97 -32.26 -1.95
N LEU A 278 -4.79 -33.30 -2.06
CA LEU A 278 -5.90 -33.58 -1.14
C LEU A 278 -5.43 -33.93 0.27
N ASP A 279 -4.33 -34.69 0.40
CA ASP A 279 -3.73 -34.99 1.70
C ASP A 279 -3.30 -33.68 2.41
N SER A 280 -2.75 -32.72 1.68
CA SER A 280 -2.38 -31.41 2.22
C SER A 280 -3.61 -30.59 2.63
N VAL A 281 -4.65 -30.58 1.80
CA VAL A 281 -5.91 -29.90 2.11
C VAL A 281 -6.56 -30.49 3.36
N PHE A 282 -6.68 -31.81 3.45
CA PHE A 282 -7.36 -32.46 4.57
C PHE A 282 -6.56 -32.44 5.87
N SER A 283 -5.24 -32.45 5.81
CA SER A 283 -4.38 -32.51 7.01
C SER A 283 -3.97 -31.16 7.56
N LYS A 284 -3.85 -30.15 6.70
CA LYS A 284 -3.32 -28.83 7.09
C LYS A 284 -4.41 -27.78 7.30
N THR A 285 -5.56 -27.85 6.56
CA THR A 285 -6.60 -26.81 6.63
C THR A 285 -7.29 -26.80 8.00
N THR A 286 -7.30 -25.64 8.65
CA THR A 286 -7.96 -25.42 9.94
C THR A 286 -9.44 -25.08 9.80
N TYR A 287 -9.84 -24.49 8.68
CA TYR A 287 -11.25 -24.20 8.41
C TYR A 287 -12.05 -25.50 8.23
N CYS A 288 -13.15 -25.66 8.97
CA CYS A 288 -13.85 -26.93 9.03
C CYS A 288 -15.04 -27.04 8.08
N ASN A 289 -15.63 -25.93 7.62
CA ASN A 289 -16.86 -25.96 6.82
C ASN A 289 -16.58 -25.81 5.31
N TYR A 290 -16.05 -26.86 4.71
CA TYR A 290 -15.81 -26.94 3.28
C TYR A 290 -16.18 -28.28 2.68
N GLU A 291 -16.51 -28.28 1.39
CA GLU A 291 -16.65 -29.46 0.56
C GLU A 291 -15.62 -29.44 -0.57
N VAL A 292 -15.25 -30.60 -1.06
CA VAL A 292 -14.36 -30.76 -2.22
C VAL A 292 -15.13 -31.38 -3.38
N ILE A 293 -15.09 -30.76 -4.52
CA ILE A 293 -15.71 -31.23 -5.75
C ILE A 293 -14.61 -31.51 -6.78
N ILE A 294 -14.34 -32.78 -6.98
CA ILE A 294 -13.39 -33.24 -8.00
C ILE A 294 -14.15 -33.32 -9.33
N ILE A 295 -13.64 -32.62 -10.33
CA ILE A 295 -14.25 -32.60 -11.66
C ILE A 295 -13.39 -33.51 -12.54
N GLU A 296 -13.83 -34.73 -12.68
CA GLU A 296 -13.18 -35.79 -13.46
C GLU A 296 -13.28 -35.47 -14.98
N ASN A 297 -12.15 -35.46 -15.67
CA ASN A 297 -12.07 -35.15 -17.09
C ASN A 297 -11.45 -36.27 -17.95
N ASN A 298 -12.19 -37.34 -18.20
CA ASN A 298 -11.79 -38.43 -19.11
C ASN A 298 -10.51 -39.17 -18.70
N SER A 299 -10.36 -39.51 -17.41
CA SER A 299 -9.26 -40.33 -16.91
C SER A 299 -9.32 -41.73 -17.48
N GLN A 300 -8.15 -42.29 -17.82
CA GLN A 300 -7.97 -43.64 -18.39
C GLN A 300 -7.34 -44.62 -17.42
N GLU A 301 -6.64 -44.09 -16.38
CA GLU A 301 -5.90 -44.90 -15.41
C GLU A 301 -6.87 -45.54 -14.40
N LYS A 302 -6.77 -46.85 -14.25
CA LYS A 302 -7.57 -47.62 -13.30
C LYS A 302 -7.32 -47.16 -11.84
N GLU A 303 -6.09 -46.83 -11.51
CA GLU A 303 -5.71 -46.38 -10.17
C GLU A 303 -6.38 -45.07 -9.78
N THR A 304 -6.63 -44.19 -10.73
CA THR A 304 -7.36 -42.94 -10.51
C THR A 304 -8.80 -43.22 -10.12
N TRP A 305 -9.45 -44.15 -10.81
CA TRP A 305 -10.84 -44.56 -10.52
C TRP A 305 -10.92 -45.28 -9.14
N GLU A 306 -9.96 -46.14 -8.81
CA GLU A 306 -9.90 -46.79 -7.50
C GLU A 306 -9.74 -45.75 -6.37
N TYR A 307 -8.94 -44.73 -6.59
CA TYR A 307 -8.78 -43.63 -5.63
C TYR A 307 -10.06 -42.79 -5.48
N TYR A 308 -10.79 -42.57 -6.55
CA TYR A 308 -12.09 -41.91 -6.48
C TYR A 308 -13.08 -42.69 -5.61
N GLU A 309 -13.09 -44.03 -5.67
CA GLU A 309 -13.95 -44.85 -4.81
C GLU A 309 -13.54 -44.75 -3.31
N GLU A 310 -12.28 -44.50 -3.01
CA GLU A 310 -11.83 -44.20 -1.66
C GLU A 310 -12.32 -42.80 -1.19
N LEU A 311 -12.20 -41.81 -2.06
CA LEU A 311 -12.59 -40.43 -1.76
C LEU A 311 -14.09 -40.28 -1.54
N LYS A 312 -14.93 -41.04 -2.26
CA LYS A 312 -16.39 -41.07 -2.07
C LYS A 312 -16.85 -41.49 -0.67
N LYS A 313 -15.97 -42.14 0.11
CA LYS A 313 -16.26 -42.50 1.50
C LYS A 313 -16.23 -41.29 2.44
N ARG A 314 -15.70 -40.15 2.00
CA ARG A 314 -15.71 -38.91 2.75
C ARG A 314 -17.01 -38.15 2.50
N ASN A 315 -17.68 -37.72 3.56
CA ASN A 315 -18.97 -37.04 3.46
C ASN A 315 -18.87 -35.65 2.79
N ASN A 316 -17.70 -35.07 2.78
CA ASN A 316 -17.46 -33.74 2.21
C ASN A 316 -16.76 -33.79 0.84
N VAL A 317 -16.74 -34.94 0.17
CA VAL A 317 -16.15 -35.08 -1.18
C VAL A 317 -17.22 -35.51 -2.18
N LYS A 318 -17.30 -34.82 -3.29
CA LYS A 318 -18.14 -35.17 -4.45
C LYS A 318 -17.25 -35.35 -5.69
N ILE A 319 -17.62 -36.26 -6.56
CA ILE A 319 -16.96 -36.45 -7.86
C ILE A 319 -18.01 -36.27 -8.92
N VAL A 320 -17.76 -35.35 -9.85
CA VAL A 320 -18.62 -35.05 -10.99
C VAL A 320 -17.87 -35.29 -12.28
N ILE A 321 -18.52 -35.79 -13.31
CA ILE A 321 -17.87 -36.25 -14.56
C ILE A 321 -18.13 -35.22 -15.67
N TRP A 322 -17.03 -34.67 -16.22
CA TRP A 322 -17.05 -33.84 -17.43
C TRP A 322 -16.61 -34.69 -18.64
N GLU A 323 -17.56 -35.05 -19.49
CA GLU A 323 -17.33 -35.97 -20.60
C GLU A 323 -16.74 -35.32 -21.87
N PHE A 324 -16.62 -34.00 -21.89
CA PHE A 324 -16.15 -33.25 -23.05
C PHE A 324 -14.62 -33.04 -23.04
N GLY A 325 -14.07 -32.43 -24.08
CA GLY A 325 -12.66 -32.05 -24.16
C GLY A 325 -12.25 -31.08 -23.07
N PHE A 326 -10.95 -31.00 -22.81
CA PHE A 326 -10.42 -30.08 -21.81
C PHE A 326 -10.68 -28.62 -22.19
N ASN A 327 -11.33 -27.91 -21.30
CA ASN A 327 -11.48 -26.46 -21.30
C ASN A 327 -11.60 -25.99 -19.85
N TYR A 328 -10.59 -25.34 -19.33
CA TYR A 328 -10.50 -25.00 -17.91
C TYR A 328 -11.73 -24.21 -17.40
N SER A 329 -12.15 -23.18 -18.14
CA SER A 329 -13.32 -22.37 -17.76
C SER A 329 -14.62 -23.18 -17.81
N ALA A 330 -14.82 -24.00 -18.85
CA ALA A 330 -16.02 -24.80 -18.96
C ALA A 330 -16.12 -25.90 -17.90
N ILE A 331 -14.99 -26.54 -17.57
CA ILE A 331 -14.92 -27.57 -16.51
C ILE A 331 -15.28 -26.93 -15.16
N ASN A 332 -14.70 -25.79 -14.81
CA ASN A 332 -15.00 -25.12 -13.55
C ASN A 332 -16.44 -24.63 -13.49
N ASN A 333 -16.99 -24.06 -14.57
CA ASN A 333 -18.39 -23.67 -14.66
C ASN A 333 -19.35 -24.86 -14.55
N PHE A 334 -18.91 -26.06 -14.97
CA PHE A 334 -19.67 -27.28 -14.77
C PHE A 334 -19.63 -27.75 -13.29
N GLY A 335 -18.44 -27.72 -12.68
CA GLY A 335 -18.26 -28.10 -11.28
C GLY A 335 -19.04 -27.19 -10.32
N GLU A 336 -19.07 -25.88 -10.61
CA GLU A 336 -19.83 -24.88 -9.86
C GLU A 336 -21.32 -25.27 -9.68
N LYS A 337 -21.95 -25.86 -10.69
CA LYS A 337 -23.36 -26.32 -10.62
C LYS A 337 -23.61 -27.38 -9.56
N SER A 338 -22.58 -28.06 -9.09
CA SER A 338 -22.62 -29.06 -8.03
C SER A 338 -22.19 -28.52 -6.67
N ALA A 339 -21.74 -27.27 -6.61
CA ALA A 339 -21.34 -26.58 -5.41
C ALA A 339 -22.55 -26.21 -4.57
N SER A 340 -22.40 -26.34 -3.24
CA SER A 340 -23.41 -25.93 -2.26
C SER A 340 -22.95 -24.74 -1.43
N GLY A 341 -21.68 -24.34 -1.55
CA GLY A 341 -21.04 -23.28 -0.78
C GLY A 341 -21.39 -21.88 -1.29
N GLU A 342 -21.37 -20.92 -0.38
CA GLU A 342 -21.48 -19.50 -0.70
C GLU A 342 -20.22 -18.97 -1.41
N TYR A 343 -19.08 -19.61 -1.14
CA TYR A 343 -17.77 -19.25 -1.70
C TYR A 343 -17.22 -20.39 -2.52
N LEU A 344 -16.66 -20.05 -3.67
CA LEU A 344 -16.00 -20.99 -4.57
C LEU A 344 -14.49 -20.81 -4.50
N LEU A 345 -13.77 -21.91 -4.32
CA LEU A 345 -12.34 -21.95 -4.34
C LEU A 345 -11.87 -22.82 -5.51
N PHE A 346 -11.25 -22.22 -6.51
CA PHE A 346 -10.68 -22.92 -7.67
C PHE A 346 -9.26 -23.35 -7.31
N LEU A 347 -9.03 -24.66 -7.26
CA LEU A 347 -7.75 -25.24 -6.85
C LEU A 347 -7.26 -26.21 -7.93
N ASN A 348 -6.02 -26.07 -8.39
CA ASN A 348 -5.41 -27.06 -9.24
C ASN A 348 -5.06 -28.33 -8.45
N ASN A 349 -5.02 -29.47 -9.14
CA ASN A 349 -4.73 -30.76 -8.52
C ASN A 349 -3.25 -30.96 -8.12
N ASP A 350 -2.35 -30.05 -8.52
CA ASP A 350 -0.91 -30.06 -8.28
C ASP A 350 -0.45 -29.05 -7.21
N VAL A 351 -1.38 -28.48 -6.45
CA VAL A 351 -1.09 -27.52 -5.37
C VAL A 351 -0.94 -28.24 -4.04
N GLU A 352 0.00 -27.80 -3.22
CA GLU A 352 0.14 -28.21 -1.83
C GLU A 352 -0.09 -27.04 -0.88
N VAL A 353 -0.96 -27.23 0.13
CA VAL A 353 -1.21 -26.24 1.16
C VAL A 353 0.02 -26.06 2.05
N ILE A 354 0.47 -24.82 2.23
CA ILE A 354 1.60 -24.46 3.08
C ILE A 354 1.09 -24.04 4.47
N ASN A 355 0.27 -23.00 4.52
CA ASN A 355 -0.21 -22.36 5.74
C ASN A 355 -1.55 -22.96 6.21
N PRO A 356 -1.67 -23.37 7.48
CA PRO A 356 -2.92 -23.99 7.97
C PRO A 356 -4.15 -23.07 7.87
N HIS A 357 -3.99 -21.76 8.09
CA HIS A 357 -5.08 -20.77 8.08
C HIS A 357 -5.32 -20.14 6.70
N TRP A 358 -4.81 -20.74 5.62
CA TRP A 358 -4.92 -20.18 4.26
C TRP A 358 -6.34 -19.88 3.81
N MET A 359 -7.27 -20.76 4.19
CA MET A 359 -8.67 -20.62 3.78
C MET A 359 -9.37 -19.51 4.58
N GLU A 360 -9.08 -19.39 5.86
CA GLU A 360 -9.58 -18.30 6.72
C GLU A 360 -9.05 -16.95 6.26
N GLU A 361 -7.76 -16.85 5.90
CA GLU A 361 -7.17 -15.61 5.39
C GLU A 361 -7.83 -15.17 4.07
N MET A 362 -8.01 -16.09 3.13
CA MET A 362 -8.70 -15.80 1.86
C MET A 362 -10.16 -15.42 2.09
N LEU A 363 -10.85 -16.15 2.94
CA LEU A 363 -12.28 -15.96 3.21
C LEU A 363 -12.54 -14.65 3.96
N GLY A 364 -11.75 -14.33 4.98
CA GLY A 364 -11.86 -13.06 5.72
C GLY A 364 -11.67 -11.84 4.79
N ASN A 365 -10.76 -11.93 3.84
CA ASN A 365 -10.60 -10.91 2.80
C ASN A 365 -11.80 -10.89 1.83
N CYS A 366 -12.26 -12.07 1.36
CA CYS A 366 -13.32 -12.17 0.36
C CYS A 366 -14.71 -11.74 0.88
N GLN A 367 -14.91 -11.74 2.19
CA GLN A 367 -16.18 -11.30 2.81
C GLN A 367 -16.35 -9.78 2.86
N ARG A 368 -15.32 -9.01 2.58
CA ARG A 368 -15.42 -7.55 2.49
C ARG A 368 -16.22 -7.18 1.23
N LYS A 369 -17.13 -6.20 1.35
CA LYS A 369 -18.09 -5.82 0.28
C LYS A 369 -17.41 -5.39 -1.03
N GLU A 370 -16.24 -4.78 -0.93
CA GLU A 370 -15.46 -4.27 -2.05
C GLU A 370 -14.62 -5.36 -2.72
N VAL A 371 -14.54 -6.56 -2.13
CA VAL A 371 -13.70 -7.66 -2.62
C VAL A 371 -14.55 -8.72 -3.29
N GLY A 372 -14.34 -8.94 -4.58
CA GLY A 372 -15.03 -9.98 -5.34
C GLY A 372 -14.22 -11.27 -5.50
N ILE A 373 -12.89 -11.16 -5.51
CA ILE A 373 -11.98 -12.29 -5.75
C ILE A 373 -10.72 -12.10 -4.89
N VAL A 374 -10.21 -13.19 -4.34
CA VAL A 374 -8.94 -13.23 -3.61
C VAL A 374 -8.07 -14.32 -4.21
N GLY A 375 -6.82 -13.98 -4.55
CA GLY A 375 -5.81 -14.93 -5.03
C GLY A 375 -4.72 -15.16 -3.98
N ALA A 376 -4.32 -16.40 -3.78
CA ALA A 376 -3.21 -16.74 -2.91
C ALA A 376 -1.86 -16.47 -3.59
N LYS A 377 -0.83 -16.14 -2.80
CA LYS A 377 0.55 -16.16 -3.26
C LYS A 377 1.00 -17.60 -3.42
N LEU A 378 1.58 -17.92 -4.57
CA LEU A 378 2.05 -19.26 -4.90
C LEU A 378 3.57 -19.31 -4.99
N TYR A 379 4.15 -20.41 -4.50
CA TYR A 379 5.56 -20.68 -4.56
C TYR A 379 5.84 -21.95 -5.34
N TYR A 380 6.99 -22.00 -6.01
CA TYR A 380 7.59 -23.25 -6.47
C TYR A 380 8.21 -24.01 -5.31
N PRO A 381 8.51 -25.33 -5.46
CA PRO A 381 9.15 -26.12 -4.40
C PRO A 381 10.52 -25.63 -3.93
N ASP A 382 11.16 -24.75 -4.69
CA ASP A 382 12.45 -24.12 -4.36
C ASP A 382 12.30 -22.75 -3.67
N ASP A 383 11.08 -22.43 -3.18
CA ASP A 383 10.70 -21.16 -2.54
C ASP A 383 10.76 -19.93 -3.45
N THR A 384 10.94 -20.10 -4.76
CA THR A 384 10.76 -18.98 -5.70
C THR A 384 9.27 -18.70 -5.92
N ILE A 385 8.94 -17.44 -6.20
CA ILE A 385 7.55 -17.03 -6.39
C ILE A 385 7.06 -17.49 -7.77
N GLN A 386 6.00 -18.30 -7.80
CA GLN A 386 5.29 -18.66 -9.03
C GLN A 386 4.29 -17.57 -9.42
N HIS A 387 3.52 -17.09 -8.43
CA HIS A 387 2.48 -16.09 -8.63
C HIS A 387 2.30 -15.25 -7.35
N ALA A 388 2.25 -13.93 -7.51
CA ALA A 388 2.02 -13.00 -6.42
C ALA A 388 1.18 -11.83 -6.93
N ALA A 389 -0.11 -11.97 -6.92
CA ALA A 389 -1.11 -11.02 -7.42
C ALA A 389 -1.16 -10.86 -8.95
N ALA A 390 -2.37 -10.64 -9.46
CA ALA A 390 -2.60 -10.07 -10.78
C ALA A 390 -3.03 -8.63 -10.57
N GLU A 391 -2.15 -7.69 -10.84
CA GLU A 391 -2.53 -6.28 -10.96
C GLU A 391 -3.18 -6.07 -12.34
N ARG A 392 -4.24 -5.28 -12.36
CA ARG A 392 -4.87 -4.77 -13.59
C ARG A 392 -4.50 -3.32 -13.77
#